data_a9c14058113ec1f063f4beb88a6dfeb5
#
_entry.id   a9c14058113ec1f063f4beb88a6dfeb5
#
_cell.length_a   1.000
_cell.length_b   1.000
_cell.length_c   1.000
_cell.angle_alpha   90.00
_cell.angle_beta   90.00
_cell.angle_gamma   90.00
#
_symmetry.space_group_name_H-M   'P 1'
#
loop_
_entity.id
_entity.type
_entity.pdbx_description
1 polymer ?
#
loop_
_entity_poly.entity_id
_entity_poly.type
_entity_poly.pdbx_seq_one_letter_code
_entity_poly.pdbx_strand_id
1 'polypeptide(L)'
;MARIRLQVFGSLSSSSVGILFFALLLSFVFLSQGLASATAPPTGENAYCGKGDVPQFGDKDGPAELPKTCYYTGLDGTPSPGKQIRVAAKEDLAEAINDAKCGDTLLLSAGGTYEVASLPSKKCDDHHYITIRTDTPDSKLPGEGTRVSPAWAGVASLPGRPAFAQPAGGAAKLLATLAVKDPSGAVVGDHLRFIGIEWTSRADANIMRLISTEHSDHVIFDRNYIHPAEGAELAHGVGMVEGARFVAVINSYVSGFNCIARSGKCTDATAVGGAHSDEPFGTFKIYNNFLEASGENILFGGAASKSNPTDIEIRRNHLYRPMIWKEGEPGYTPSPKGDPYIVKNHFELKSAIRVLVEANLLENSWGGFSQRGFSMLLSARSQASNCPICRVNDITLRYNRIHNVAGVFQISNSHATKGKGVAADGGIYSIHDIVADDVHEEDYRGGGVFMVLLSAAPPVHDLQIDHVTAFVPGVLASIMVKGEDAEKLKNFTITNSVFEIGGGRRSPLAAAGGGKDSCAPRSQRFGAAALLDACFNPYRFDHNLIITDDKGGWPKGNFIVSSAEAAGIRDLKGTISKDPRLCHEKGPGCQGKSPGAGAASDGRDVGADIEGLETALAGVE
;
A
#
# COMPACT_ATOMS: atom_id res chain seq x y z
N MET A 1 72.79 -19.00 41.88
CA MET A 1 73.96 -18.08 41.87
C MET A 1 74.12 -17.49 40.48
N ALA A 2 74.14 -16.24 40.38
CA ALA A 2 74.68 -15.26 39.46
C ALA A 2 73.65 -14.22 39.03
N ARG A 3 73.81 -13.08 39.66
CA ARG A 3 73.28 -11.80 39.27
C ARG A 3 73.98 -11.31 38.03
N ILE A 4 73.29 -10.63 37.11
CA ILE A 4 73.87 -9.55 36.30
C ILE A 4 72.79 -8.51 36.03
N ARG A 5 73.26 -7.28 36.18
CA ARG A 5 72.63 -5.95 36.31
C ARG A 5 71.86 -5.46 35.10
N LEU A 6 70.87 -4.64 35.46
CA LEU A 6 70.27 -3.56 34.66
C LEU A 6 71.35 -2.59 34.15
N GLN A 7 71.17 -2.12 32.91
CA GLN A 7 71.53 -0.76 32.55
C GLN A 7 70.43 -0.11 31.72
N VAL A 8 70.02 1.01 32.20
CA VAL A 8 69.06 1.98 31.68
C VAL A 8 69.71 2.80 30.59
N PHE A 9 68.95 3.09 29.53
CA PHE A 9 68.97 4.32 28.71
C PHE A 9 67.79 4.22 27.76
N GLY A 10 66.91 5.16 27.75
CA GLY A 10 66.74 6.44 27.25
C GLY A 10 65.25 6.70 27.04
N SER A 11 64.75 7.75 27.56
CA SER A 11 63.38 8.27 27.41
C SER A 11 63.02 8.52 25.95
N LEU A 12 61.99 7.83 25.45
CA LEU A 12 61.26 8.24 24.25
C LEU A 12 59.95 8.90 24.72
N SER A 13 59.81 10.15 24.28
CA SER A 13 58.72 11.04 24.69
C SER A 13 57.35 10.48 24.37
N SER A 14 56.44 10.62 25.34
CA SER A 14 55.04 10.16 25.32
C SER A 14 54.14 10.76 24.21
N SER A 15 54.68 11.54 23.31
CA SER A 15 53.94 12.23 22.22
C SER A 15 53.77 11.41 20.94
N SER A 16 54.62 10.42 20.69
CA SER A 16 54.57 9.66 19.42
C SER A 16 53.64 8.44 19.48
N VAL A 17 53.39 7.91 20.65
CA VAL A 17 52.48 6.75 20.85
C VAL A 17 51.03 7.19 20.83
N GLY A 18 50.72 8.41 21.30
CA GLY A 18 49.39 8.97 21.27
C GLY A 18 48.85 9.26 19.86
N ILE A 19 49.74 9.68 18.96
CA ILE A 19 49.37 9.99 17.57
C ILE A 19 49.17 8.71 16.74
N LEU A 20 49.91 7.64 17.01
CA LEU A 20 49.68 6.35 16.34
C LEU A 20 48.39 5.66 16.81
N PHE A 21 48.05 5.79 18.10
CA PHE A 21 46.77 5.25 18.61
C PHE A 21 45.58 6.06 18.12
N PHE A 22 45.70 7.38 17.96
CA PHE A 22 44.62 8.22 17.44
C PHE A 22 44.46 8.02 15.91
N ALA A 23 45.52 7.81 15.17
CA ALA A 23 45.47 7.49 13.73
C ALA A 23 44.88 6.09 13.49
N LEU A 24 45.15 5.09 14.34
CA LEU A 24 44.53 3.77 14.25
C LEU A 24 43.05 3.80 14.67
N LEU A 25 42.67 4.56 15.70
CA LEU A 25 41.25 4.74 16.09
C LEU A 25 40.44 5.52 15.06
N LEU A 26 41.02 6.55 14.42
CA LEU A 26 40.37 7.25 13.31
C LEU A 26 40.24 6.38 12.04
N SER A 27 41.19 5.51 11.77
CA SER A 27 41.12 4.56 10.64
C SER A 27 40.06 3.46 10.90
N PHE A 28 39.86 3.04 12.14
CA PHE A 28 38.79 2.08 12.48
C PHE A 28 37.39 2.72 12.52
N VAL A 29 37.28 4.01 12.83
CA VAL A 29 35.96 4.72 12.80
C VAL A 29 35.53 5.03 11.37
N PHE A 30 36.47 5.22 10.43
CA PHE A 30 36.12 5.39 9.02
C PHE A 30 35.85 4.07 8.25
N LEU A 31 36.25 2.91 8.79
CA LEU A 31 35.97 1.61 8.17
C LEU A 31 34.65 0.97 8.67
N SER A 32 33.96 1.59 9.64
CA SER A 32 32.65 1.13 10.11
C SER A 32 31.45 1.92 9.55
N GLN A 33 31.68 2.81 8.57
CA GLN A 33 30.60 3.46 7.81
C GLN A 33 30.32 2.76 6.46
N GLY A 34 30.63 1.50 6.35
CA GLY A 34 30.35 0.71 5.17
C GLY A 34 29.45 -0.47 5.50
N LEU A 35 28.31 -0.53 4.87
CA LEU A 35 27.27 -1.57 4.92
C LEU A 35 26.26 -1.38 6.06
N ALA A 36 25.45 -0.34 5.99
CA ALA A 36 24.10 -0.46 6.49
C ALA A 36 23.39 -1.46 5.57
N SER A 37 23.42 -2.74 5.96
CA SER A 37 22.51 -3.75 5.39
C SER A 37 21.12 -3.14 5.50
N ALA A 38 20.38 -3.05 4.40
CA ALA A 38 18.98 -2.70 4.47
C ALA A 38 18.33 -3.74 5.37
N THR A 39 17.93 -3.35 6.56
CA THR A 39 17.20 -4.25 7.45
C THR A 39 15.77 -4.34 6.96
N ALA A 40 15.27 -5.56 6.79
CA ALA A 40 13.87 -5.79 6.46
C ALA A 40 12.97 -4.94 7.36
N PRO A 41 11.87 -4.37 6.84
CA PRO A 41 10.97 -3.56 7.63
C PRO A 41 10.37 -4.37 8.79
N PRO A 42 10.14 -3.77 9.94
CA PRO A 42 9.59 -4.46 11.10
C PRO A 42 8.16 -4.93 10.83
N THR A 43 7.84 -6.15 11.25
CA THR A 43 6.55 -6.80 10.96
C THR A 43 5.49 -6.61 12.04
N GLY A 44 5.82 -6.03 13.19
CA GLY A 44 4.87 -5.83 14.29
C GLY A 44 3.76 -4.82 13.97
N GLU A 45 2.58 -5.02 14.54
CA GLU A 45 1.42 -4.12 14.38
C GLU A 45 1.75 -2.68 14.79
N ASN A 46 2.43 -2.51 15.91
CA ASN A 46 2.83 -1.21 16.45
C ASN A 46 4.33 -0.92 16.29
N ALA A 47 4.97 -1.49 15.28
CA ALA A 47 6.42 -1.35 15.07
C ALA A 47 6.89 0.10 14.86
N TYR A 48 6.00 0.97 14.40
CA TYR A 48 6.26 2.40 14.19
C TYR A 48 5.50 3.31 15.16
N CYS A 49 4.88 2.72 16.19
CA CYS A 49 4.09 3.49 17.14
C CYS A 49 4.30 2.97 18.57
N GLY A 50 4.88 3.76 19.42
CA GLY A 50 4.97 3.46 20.85
C GLY A 50 3.65 3.71 21.58
N LYS A 51 3.49 3.16 22.78
CA LYS A 51 2.34 3.44 23.66
C LYS A 51 2.17 4.95 23.85
N GLY A 52 0.92 5.40 23.86
CA GLY A 52 0.57 6.82 23.91
C GLY A 52 0.82 7.52 22.57
N ASP A 53 0.67 6.79 21.48
CA ASP A 53 0.75 7.30 20.09
C ASP A 53 2.07 8.02 19.78
N VAL A 54 3.17 7.49 20.31
CA VAL A 54 4.52 8.02 20.09
C VAL A 54 5.08 7.53 18.77
N PRO A 55 5.20 8.38 17.74
CA PRO A 55 5.65 7.96 16.41
C PRO A 55 7.13 7.55 16.40
N GLN A 56 7.43 6.50 15.65
CA GLN A 56 8.77 5.90 15.50
C GLN A 56 9.12 5.63 14.02
N PHE A 57 8.49 6.30 13.09
CA PHE A 57 8.72 6.13 11.65
C PHE A 57 10.10 6.64 11.19
N GLY A 58 10.70 7.56 11.91
CA GLY A 58 11.79 8.40 11.43
C GLY A 58 11.26 9.64 10.68
N ASP A 59 12.19 10.51 10.25
CA ASP A 59 11.80 11.79 9.64
C ASP A 59 11.44 11.64 8.16
N LYS A 60 12.28 10.93 7.40
CA LYS A 60 12.19 10.84 5.94
C LYS A 60 12.57 9.47 5.41
N ASP A 61 12.04 9.20 4.22
CA ASP A 61 12.41 8.09 3.37
C ASP A 61 12.62 8.66 1.95
N GLY A 62 13.86 8.66 1.47
CA GLY A 62 14.21 9.38 0.25
C GLY A 62 13.80 10.86 0.33
N PRO A 63 13.07 11.40 -0.66
CA PRO A 63 12.58 12.77 -0.60
C PRO A 63 11.36 12.93 0.32
N ALA A 64 10.58 11.86 0.58
CA ALA A 64 9.30 11.91 1.27
C ALA A 64 9.45 12.01 2.80
N GLU A 65 8.63 12.84 3.44
CA GLU A 65 8.45 12.81 4.89
C GLU A 65 7.58 11.61 5.27
N LEU A 66 7.96 10.92 6.34
CA LEU A 66 7.18 9.83 6.92
C LEU A 66 6.06 10.36 7.83
N PRO A 67 5.05 9.55 8.21
CA PRO A 67 4.01 9.96 9.13
C PRO A 67 4.57 10.56 10.42
N LYS A 68 4.01 11.69 10.87
CA LYS A 68 4.44 12.42 12.09
C LYS A 68 3.58 12.10 13.30
N THR A 69 2.46 11.45 13.07
CA THR A 69 1.59 10.92 14.11
C THR A 69 1.30 9.45 13.80
N CYS A 70 0.94 8.70 14.83
CA CYS A 70 0.60 7.28 14.68
C CYS A 70 -0.56 6.91 15.61
N TYR A 71 -1.09 5.73 15.44
CA TYR A 71 -2.13 5.19 16.30
C TYR A 71 -1.67 3.87 16.91
N TYR A 72 -1.48 3.85 18.24
CA TYR A 72 -1.15 2.64 18.97
C TYR A 72 -2.41 1.80 19.20
N THR A 73 -2.45 0.60 18.64
CA THR A 73 -3.66 -0.24 18.62
C THR A 73 -3.55 -1.50 19.48
N GLY A 74 -2.43 -1.71 20.19
CA GLY A 74 -2.25 -2.86 21.07
C GLY A 74 -3.25 -2.87 22.23
N LEU A 75 -3.69 -4.05 22.63
CA LEU A 75 -4.61 -4.22 23.78
C LEU A 75 -4.03 -3.70 25.10
N ASP A 76 -2.73 -3.73 25.23
CA ASP A 76 -2.01 -3.23 26.40
C ASP A 76 -1.92 -1.68 26.44
N GLY A 77 -2.19 -1.00 25.33
CA GLY A 77 -2.33 0.46 25.22
C GLY A 77 -3.76 0.94 25.42
N THR A 78 -4.74 0.06 25.21
CA THR A 78 -6.17 0.36 25.36
C THR A 78 -6.83 -0.66 26.31
N PRO A 79 -6.41 -0.72 27.57
CA PRO A 79 -6.93 -1.70 28.52
C PRO A 79 -8.41 -1.47 28.82
N SER A 80 -9.11 -2.55 29.13
CA SER A 80 -10.52 -2.53 29.53
C SER A 80 -10.67 -3.01 30.97
N PRO A 81 -10.28 -2.19 31.97
CA PRO A 81 -10.28 -2.57 33.39
C PRO A 81 -11.68 -2.53 34.04
N GLY A 82 -12.69 -2.06 33.29
CA GLY A 82 -14.04 -1.88 33.79
C GLY A 82 -14.85 -3.17 33.88
N LYS A 83 -16.15 -3.04 33.82
CA LYS A 83 -17.07 -4.17 33.93
C LYS A 83 -17.21 -4.89 32.60
N GLN A 84 -17.46 -6.19 32.68
CA GLN A 84 -17.98 -6.97 31.55
C GLN A 84 -19.51 -7.00 31.63
N ILE A 85 -20.18 -6.46 30.63
CA ILE A 85 -21.63 -6.30 30.55
C ILE A 85 -22.12 -7.15 29.38
N ARG A 86 -23.00 -8.12 29.65
CA ARG A 86 -23.65 -8.90 28.58
C ARG A 86 -24.80 -8.11 27.99
N VAL A 87 -24.80 -8.02 26.65
CA VAL A 87 -25.88 -7.39 25.87
C VAL A 87 -26.60 -8.50 25.11
N ALA A 88 -27.89 -8.67 25.36
CA ALA A 88 -28.69 -9.67 24.65
C ALA A 88 -29.02 -9.19 23.22
N ALA A 89 -29.17 -10.13 22.27
CA ALA A 89 -29.42 -9.80 20.86
C ALA A 89 -30.69 -8.96 20.57
N LYS A 90 -31.57 -8.80 21.53
CA LYS A 90 -32.79 -7.97 21.44
C LYS A 90 -32.64 -6.60 22.10
N GLU A 91 -31.55 -6.37 22.80
CA GLU A 91 -31.26 -5.08 23.45
C GLU A 91 -30.68 -4.09 22.45
N ASP A 92 -30.93 -2.81 22.69
CA ASP A 92 -30.38 -1.73 21.87
C ASP A 92 -28.89 -1.54 22.24
N LEU A 93 -28.02 -1.84 21.28
CA LEU A 93 -26.57 -1.69 21.47
C LEU A 93 -26.16 -0.22 21.70
N ALA A 94 -26.86 0.74 21.08
CA ALA A 94 -26.57 2.15 21.28
C ALA A 94 -26.92 2.60 22.72
N GLU A 95 -28.01 2.09 23.29
CA GLU A 95 -28.35 2.32 24.70
C GLU A 95 -27.33 1.68 25.62
N ALA A 96 -26.93 0.43 25.36
CA ALA A 96 -25.88 -0.25 26.14
C ALA A 96 -24.54 0.49 26.11
N ILE A 97 -24.15 1.08 24.97
CA ILE A 97 -22.94 1.93 24.88
C ILE A 97 -23.13 3.20 25.70
N ASN A 98 -24.30 3.86 25.67
CA ASN A 98 -24.55 5.06 26.45
C ASN A 98 -24.44 4.81 27.96
N ASP A 99 -24.91 3.67 28.44
CA ASP A 99 -24.88 3.30 29.86
C ASP A 99 -23.50 2.83 30.33
N ALA A 100 -22.68 2.29 29.42
CA ALA A 100 -21.34 1.82 29.73
C ALA A 100 -20.40 2.97 30.15
N LYS A 101 -19.45 2.69 31.00
CA LYS A 101 -18.37 3.61 31.40
C LYS A 101 -17.10 3.32 30.60
N CYS A 102 -16.25 4.33 30.45
CA CYS A 102 -14.97 4.17 29.81
C CYS A 102 -14.17 3.02 30.46
N GLY A 103 -13.61 2.15 29.61
CA GLY A 103 -12.96 0.91 30.05
C GLY A 103 -13.90 -0.29 30.25
N ASP A 104 -15.21 -0.14 30.13
CA ASP A 104 -16.14 -1.29 30.17
C ASP A 104 -16.08 -2.12 28.87
N THR A 105 -16.42 -3.40 28.99
CA THR A 105 -16.52 -4.34 27.87
C THR A 105 -17.98 -4.80 27.70
N LEU A 106 -18.55 -4.56 26.53
CA LEU A 106 -19.84 -5.09 26.12
C LEU A 106 -19.65 -6.45 25.45
N LEU A 107 -20.20 -7.51 26.03
CA LEU A 107 -20.12 -8.88 25.53
C LEU A 107 -21.37 -9.19 24.70
N LEU A 108 -21.20 -9.35 23.41
CA LEU A 108 -22.25 -9.75 22.47
C LEU A 108 -22.22 -11.27 22.28
N SER A 109 -23.38 -11.90 22.26
CA SER A 109 -23.48 -13.36 22.10
C SER A 109 -22.90 -13.82 20.76
N ALA A 110 -22.02 -14.82 20.78
CA ALA A 110 -21.48 -15.46 19.59
C ALA A 110 -22.63 -15.99 18.70
N GLY A 111 -22.59 -15.67 17.40
CA GLY A 111 -23.66 -15.97 16.45
C GLY A 111 -24.94 -15.16 16.62
N GLY A 112 -25.02 -14.30 17.64
CA GLY A 112 -26.15 -13.36 17.83
C GLY A 112 -26.09 -12.21 16.81
N THR A 113 -27.29 -11.71 16.43
CA THR A 113 -27.43 -10.58 15.48
C THR A 113 -28.02 -9.38 16.19
N TYR A 114 -27.40 -8.23 16.04
CA TYR A 114 -27.77 -6.94 16.58
C TYR A 114 -28.02 -5.96 15.45
N GLU A 115 -29.14 -5.31 15.41
CA GLU A 115 -29.44 -4.28 14.42
C GLU A 115 -28.82 -2.95 14.84
N VAL A 116 -28.08 -2.30 13.94
CA VAL A 116 -27.41 -1.04 14.20
C VAL A 116 -27.69 0.00 13.12
N ALA A 117 -27.77 1.28 13.52
CA ALA A 117 -27.86 2.41 12.63
C ALA A 117 -26.80 3.46 12.99
N SER A 118 -26.71 3.82 14.25
CA SER A 118 -25.71 4.75 14.78
C SER A 118 -25.26 4.26 16.15
N LEU A 119 -23.96 4.35 16.40
CA LEU A 119 -23.37 4.02 17.70
C LEU A 119 -22.83 5.32 18.31
N PRO A 120 -23.20 5.65 19.56
CA PRO A 120 -22.93 6.94 20.14
C PRO A 120 -21.44 7.15 20.48
N SER A 121 -21.00 8.40 20.46
CA SER A 121 -19.69 8.82 20.94
C SER A 121 -19.60 8.74 22.47
N LYS A 122 -18.43 8.34 22.96
CA LYS A 122 -18.11 8.37 24.40
C LYS A 122 -17.01 9.37 24.67
N LYS A 123 -17.19 10.19 25.67
CA LYS A 123 -16.14 11.10 26.16
C LYS A 123 -15.20 10.34 27.09
N CYS A 124 -14.38 9.50 26.51
CA CYS A 124 -13.32 8.77 27.20
C CYS A 124 -11.98 9.47 27.02
N ASP A 125 -10.97 9.02 27.74
CA ASP A 125 -9.58 9.34 27.40
C ASP A 125 -9.06 8.38 26.33
N ASP A 126 -7.94 8.72 25.70
CA ASP A 126 -7.40 8.01 24.56
C ASP A 126 -6.88 6.59 24.88
N HIS A 127 -7.03 6.12 26.11
CA HIS A 127 -6.60 4.79 26.57
C HIS A 127 -7.75 3.90 27.06
N HIS A 128 -8.91 4.45 27.43
CA HIS A 128 -10.01 3.71 28.02
C HIS A 128 -11.27 3.76 27.14
N TYR A 129 -11.37 2.86 26.18
CA TYR A 129 -12.50 2.78 25.24
C TYR A 129 -13.65 1.97 25.81
N ILE A 130 -14.82 2.05 25.18
CA ILE A 130 -15.82 1.00 25.29
C ILE A 130 -15.43 -0.11 24.33
N THR A 131 -15.10 -1.27 24.88
CA THR A 131 -14.79 -2.45 24.07
C THR A 131 -16.07 -3.22 23.77
N ILE A 132 -16.42 -3.38 22.51
CA ILE A 132 -17.56 -4.14 22.02
C ILE A 132 -17.02 -5.42 21.38
N ARG A 133 -17.34 -6.57 21.94
CA ARG A 133 -16.78 -7.82 21.42
C ARG A 133 -17.73 -9.00 21.50
N THR A 134 -17.47 -10.01 20.67
CA THR A 134 -18.08 -11.33 20.83
C THR A 134 -17.76 -11.92 22.22
N ASP A 135 -18.68 -12.65 22.83
CA ASP A 135 -18.44 -13.39 24.08
C ASP A 135 -17.67 -14.71 23.85
N THR A 136 -17.24 -14.97 22.61
CA THR A 136 -16.32 -16.05 22.29
C THR A 136 -15.03 -15.92 23.10
N PRO A 137 -14.60 -16.97 23.83
CA PRO A 137 -13.35 -16.95 24.57
C PRO A 137 -12.14 -16.63 23.67
N ASP A 138 -11.15 -15.92 24.21
CA ASP A 138 -9.94 -15.55 23.47
C ASP A 138 -9.20 -16.76 22.92
N SER A 139 -9.23 -17.91 23.60
CA SER A 139 -8.64 -19.17 23.13
C SER A 139 -9.26 -19.73 21.84
N LYS A 140 -10.42 -19.21 21.41
CA LYS A 140 -11.12 -19.61 20.19
C LYS A 140 -11.10 -18.52 19.11
N LEU A 141 -10.66 -17.32 19.44
CA LEU A 141 -10.42 -16.25 18.48
C LEU A 141 -8.96 -16.29 18.00
N PRO A 142 -8.65 -15.70 16.85
CA PRO A 142 -7.26 -15.43 16.48
C PRO A 142 -6.58 -14.58 17.56
N GLY A 143 -5.31 -14.87 17.85
CA GLY A 143 -4.52 -14.05 18.78
C GLY A 143 -4.39 -12.60 18.31
N GLU A 144 -3.99 -11.71 19.21
CA GLU A 144 -3.65 -10.33 18.88
C GLU A 144 -2.63 -10.29 17.73
N GLY A 145 -2.80 -9.39 16.77
CA GLY A 145 -1.96 -9.30 15.57
C GLY A 145 -2.21 -10.38 14.50
N THR A 146 -3.20 -11.27 14.71
CA THR A 146 -3.55 -12.32 13.75
C THR A 146 -4.89 -12.03 13.08
N ARG A 147 -4.92 -12.10 11.76
CA ARG A 147 -6.12 -11.83 10.93
C ARG A 147 -7.22 -12.84 11.21
N VAL A 148 -8.45 -12.34 11.43
CA VAL A 148 -9.65 -13.17 11.39
C VAL A 148 -9.99 -13.53 9.95
N SER A 149 -10.67 -14.65 9.73
CA SER A 149 -11.23 -14.99 8.42
C SER A 149 -12.77 -15.16 8.49
N PRO A 150 -13.46 -15.25 7.34
CA PRO A 150 -14.88 -15.51 7.26
C PRO A 150 -15.32 -16.82 7.98
N ALA A 151 -14.39 -17.74 8.21
CA ALA A 151 -14.67 -19.00 8.89
C ALA A 151 -15.17 -18.81 10.34
N TRP A 152 -14.74 -17.75 11.01
CA TRP A 152 -15.25 -17.40 12.35
C TRP A 152 -16.70 -16.88 12.34
N ALA A 153 -17.20 -16.46 11.16
CA ALA A 153 -18.61 -16.17 10.93
C ALA A 153 -19.41 -17.36 10.36
N GLY A 154 -18.78 -18.54 10.28
CA GLY A 154 -19.41 -19.77 9.78
C GLY A 154 -19.29 -20.00 8.27
N VAL A 155 -18.47 -19.22 7.56
CA VAL A 155 -18.24 -19.34 6.11
C VAL A 155 -17.02 -20.23 5.86
N ALA A 156 -17.21 -21.42 5.33
CA ALA A 156 -16.13 -22.39 5.15
C ALA A 156 -15.16 -22.02 4.03
N SER A 157 -15.65 -21.41 2.96
CA SER A 157 -14.84 -20.96 1.81
C SER A 157 -15.56 -19.86 1.05
N LEU A 158 -14.81 -19.08 0.29
CA LEU A 158 -15.35 -18.10 -0.67
C LEU A 158 -14.82 -18.45 -2.07
N PRO A 159 -15.70 -18.61 -3.07
CA PRO A 159 -15.28 -18.96 -4.43
C PRO A 159 -14.27 -17.94 -5.01
N GLY A 160 -13.21 -18.45 -5.62
CA GLY A 160 -12.19 -17.63 -6.28
C GLY A 160 -11.27 -16.83 -5.34
N ARG A 161 -11.37 -17.02 -4.03
CA ARG A 161 -10.46 -16.41 -3.04
C ARG A 161 -9.46 -17.44 -2.54
N PRO A 162 -8.29 -17.01 -2.07
CA PRO A 162 -7.36 -17.89 -1.39
C PRO A 162 -8.02 -18.65 -0.24
N ALA A 163 -7.52 -19.84 0.05
CA ALA A 163 -7.92 -20.57 1.25
C ALA A 163 -7.53 -19.77 2.50
N PHE A 164 -8.41 -19.70 3.47
CA PHE A 164 -8.16 -18.95 4.69
C PHE A 164 -8.21 -19.84 5.94
N ALA A 165 -7.60 -19.36 7.02
CA ALA A 165 -7.56 -20.04 8.31
C ALA A 165 -8.96 -20.41 8.81
N GLN A 166 -9.06 -21.57 9.46
CA GLN A 166 -10.29 -22.08 10.06
C GLN A 166 -10.14 -22.11 11.58
N PRO A 167 -11.22 -21.85 12.37
CA PRO A 167 -11.18 -22.11 13.78
C PRO A 167 -11.04 -23.63 14.04
N ALA A 168 -10.55 -23.98 15.21
CA ALA A 168 -10.45 -25.39 15.60
C ALA A 168 -11.86 -26.05 15.57
N GLY A 169 -11.98 -27.13 14.79
CA GLY A 169 -13.27 -27.80 14.56
C GLY A 169 -14.01 -27.37 13.30
N GLY A 170 -13.41 -26.52 12.46
CA GLY A 170 -14.00 -26.04 11.20
C GLY A 170 -14.77 -24.71 11.34
N ALA A 171 -15.38 -24.25 10.26
CA ALA A 171 -16.13 -22.99 10.24
C ALA A 171 -17.26 -22.98 11.27
N ALA A 172 -17.34 -21.94 12.07
CA ALA A 172 -18.31 -21.80 13.16
C ALA A 172 -18.70 -20.33 13.38
N LYS A 173 -19.94 -20.10 13.83
CA LYS A 173 -20.40 -18.74 14.18
C LYS A 173 -19.88 -18.32 15.56
N LEU A 174 -18.65 -17.84 15.59
CA LEU A 174 -17.95 -17.38 16.78
C LEU A 174 -17.94 -15.83 16.90
N LEU A 175 -18.21 -15.11 15.81
CA LEU A 175 -18.37 -13.67 15.82
C LEU A 175 -19.81 -13.32 16.20
N ALA A 176 -20.01 -12.15 16.78
CA ALA A 176 -21.33 -11.53 16.90
C ALA A 176 -21.57 -10.65 15.65
N THR A 177 -22.81 -10.61 15.17
CA THR A 177 -23.18 -9.91 13.93
C THR A 177 -23.81 -8.55 14.22
N LEU A 178 -23.24 -7.48 13.69
CA LEU A 178 -23.86 -6.15 13.60
C LEU A 178 -24.48 -5.97 12.21
N ALA A 179 -25.81 -6.04 12.14
CA ALA A 179 -26.57 -5.89 10.91
C ALA A 179 -26.97 -4.43 10.72
N VAL A 180 -26.38 -3.77 9.74
CA VAL A 180 -26.64 -2.36 9.43
C VAL A 180 -28.00 -2.22 8.76
N LYS A 181 -28.90 -1.48 9.37
CA LYS A 181 -30.27 -1.26 8.90
C LYS A 181 -30.49 0.09 8.22
N ASP A 182 -29.66 1.08 8.52
CA ASP A 182 -29.82 2.42 7.98
C ASP A 182 -29.34 2.48 6.51
N PRO A 183 -30.12 3.04 5.59
CA PRO A 183 -29.70 3.21 4.20
C PRO A 183 -28.45 4.08 4.01
N SER A 184 -28.12 4.94 4.96
CA SER A 184 -26.89 5.75 4.94
C SER A 184 -25.65 5.02 5.49
N GLY A 185 -25.84 3.83 6.07
CA GLY A 185 -24.80 3.06 6.75
C GLY A 185 -24.80 3.24 8.26
N ALA A 186 -23.95 2.53 8.96
CA ALA A 186 -23.77 2.69 10.40
C ALA A 186 -22.76 3.82 10.68
N VAL A 187 -23.17 4.84 11.40
CA VAL A 187 -22.27 5.87 11.94
C VAL A 187 -21.71 5.38 13.27
N VAL A 188 -20.40 5.39 13.40
CA VAL A 188 -19.68 4.94 14.59
C VAL A 188 -19.13 6.16 15.33
N GLY A 189 -19.42 6.27 16.62
CA GLY A 189 -18.93 7.38 17.46
C GLY A 189 -17.54 7.15 18.04
N ASP A 190 -17.12 8.06 18.93
CA ASP A 190 -15.76 8.11 19.49
C ASP A 190 -15.49 7.02 20.51
N HIS A 191 -14.20 6.68 20.67
CA HIS A 191 -13.64 5.81 21.71
C HIS A 191 -14.30 4.43 21.78
N LEU A 192 -14.50 3.81 20.60
CA LEU A 192 -15.05 2.48 20.46
C LEU A 192 -14.02 1.50 19.88
N ARG A 193 -13.90 0.34 20.50
CA ARG A 193 -13.08 -0.77 19.98
C ARG A 193 -13.96 -1.99 19.73
N PHE A 194 -13.92 -2.51 18.50
CA PHE A 194 -14.68 -3.68 18.07
C PHE A 194 -13.74 -4.87 17.90
N ILE A 195 -14.00 -5.98 18.61
CA ILE A 195 -13.17 -7.19 18.54
C ILE A 195 -14.02 -8.41 18.19
N GLY A 196 -13.70 -9.09 17.10
CA GLY A 196 -14.37 -10.33 16.70
C GLY A 196 -15.85 -10.09 16.34
N ILE A 197 -16.10 -9.07 15.52
CA ILE A 197 -17.43 -8.67 15.06
C ILE A 197 -17.58 -8.94 13.56
N GLU A 198 -18.71 -9.50 13.16
CA GLU A 198 -19.19 -9.55 11.79
C GLU A 198 -20.05 -8.30 11.51
N TRP A 199 -19.66 -7.48 10.55
CA TRP A 199 -20.45 -6.35 10.07
C TRP A 199 -21.07 -6.71 8.72
N THR A 200 -22.39 -6.60 8.61
CA THR A 200 -23.07 -6.88 7.35
C THR A 200 -24.25 -5.93 7.12
N SER A 201 -24.72 -5.85 5.89
CA SER A 201 -25.94 -5.14 5.54
C SER A 201 -27.15 -6.07 5.62
N ARG A 202 -28.35 -5.53 5.45
CA ARG A 202 -29.53 -6.33 5.09
C ARG A 202 -29.42 -6.80 3.64
N ALA A 203 -30.06 -7.92 3.32
CA ALA A 203 -30.04 -8.49 1.97
C ALA A 203 -30.66 -7.57 0.89
N ASP A 204 -31.62 -6.74 1.27
CA ASP A 204 -32.29 -5.76 0.41
C ASP A 204 -31.67 -4.35 0.49
N ALA A 205 -30.55 -4.21 1.16
CA ALA A 205 -29.92 -2.92 1.40
C ALA A 205 -29.33 -2.32 0.12
N ASN A 206 -29.64 -1.06 -0.11
CA ASN A 206 -29.01 -0.21 -1.11
C ASN A 206 -28.27 0.90 -0.37
N ILE A 207 -27.18 0.53 0.28
CA ILE A 207 -26.38 1.38 1.17
C ILE A 207 -25.13 1.83 0.41
N MET A 208 -24.82 3.12 0.42
CA MET A 208 -23.60 3.63 -0.23
C MET A 208 -22.33 3.24 0.55
N ARG A 209 -22.39 3.16 1.87
CA ARG A 209 -21.28 2.84 2.77
C ARG A 209 -21.80 2.00 3.93
N LEU A 210 -21.09 0.91 4.25
CA LEU A 210 -21.52 0.04 5.34
C LEU A 210 -21.24 0.67 6.71
N ILE A 211 -20.01 1.20 6.89
CA ILE A 211 -19.56 1.83 8.14
C ILE A 211 -19.04 3.22 7.84
N SER A 212 -19.49 4.24 8.56
CA SER A 212 -19.00 5.62 8.51
C SER A 212 -18.34 5.99 9.83
N THR A 213 -17.13 6.53 9.77
CA THR A 213 -16.45 7.11 10.94
C THR A 213 -16.46 8.63 10.90
N GLU A 214 -17.51 9.23 10.32
CA GLU A 214 -17.64 10.69 10.26
C GLU A 214 -17.65 11.31 11.66
N HIS A 215 -16.82 12.33 11.87
CA HIS A 215 -16.60 13.01 13.15
C HIS A 215 -16.17 12.10 14.31
N SER A 216 -15.67 10.87 14.00
CA SER A 216 -15.19 9.94 15.02
C SER A 216 -13.75 10.22 15.40
N ASP A 217 -13.43 10.02 16.66
CA ASP A 217 -12.08 10.07 17.19
C ASP A 217 -11.79 8.79 18.00
N HIS A 218 -10.63 8.17 17.76
CA HIS A 218 -10.19 6.93 18.44
C HIS A 218 -11.13 5.74 18.28
N VAL A 219 -11.17 5.16 17.05
CA VAL A 219 -11.96 3.97 16.73
C VAL A 219 -11.07 2.84 16.21
N ILE A 220 -11.25 1.63 16.75
CA ILE A 220 -10.48 0.45 16.34
C ILE A 220 -11.41 -0.69 15.91
N PHE A 221 -11.26 -1.15 14.67
CA PHE A 221 -11.85 -2.38 14.16
C PHE A 221 -10.77 -3.47 14.15
N ASP A 222 -10.76 -4.36 15.14
CA ASP A 222 -9.77 -5.41 15.33
C ASP A 222 -10.39 -6.79 15.15
N ARG A 223 -9.84 -7.58 14.22
CA ARG A 223 -10.34 -8.94 13.92
C ARG A 223 -11.83 -8.95 13.57
N ASN A 224 -12.25 -8.09 12.66
CA ASN A 224 -13.62 -8.01 12.18
C ASN A 224 -13.76 -8.67 10.80
N TYR A 225 -14.91 -9.28 10.52
CA TYR A 225 -15.33 -9.67 9.19
C TYR A 225 -16.35 -8.65 8.69
N ILE A 226 -16.01 -7.90 7.64
CA ILE A 226 -16.81 -6.77 7.13
C ILE A 226 -17.19 -7.05 5.69
N HIS A 227 -18.49 -7.21 5.44
CA HIS A 227 -18.98 -7.61 4.12
C HIS A 227 -20.43 -7.18 3.88
N PRO A 228 -20.88 -6.97 2.62
CA PRO A 228 -22.30 -6.83 2.32
C PRO A 228 -23.03 -8.16 2.52
N ALA A 229 -24.33 -8.11 2.73
CA ALA A 229 -25.15 -9.30 2.63
C ALA A 229 -25.12 -9.87 1.20
N GLU A 230 -25.39 -11.16 1.06
CA GLU A 230 -25.43 -11.83 -0.25
C GLU A 230 -26.44 -11.14 -1.17
N GLY A 231 -26.00 -10.81 -2.39
CA GLY A 231 -26.81 -10.12 -3.40
C GLY A 231 -26.96 -8.60 -3.21
N ALA A 232 -26.48 -8.02 -2.12
CA ALA A 232 -26.45 -6.58 -1.96
C ALA A 232 -25.34 -5.93 -2.80
N GLU A 233 -25.66 -4.82 -3.47
CA GLU A 233 -24.69 -3.98 -4.17
C GLU A 233 -24.28 -2.84 -3.23
N LEU A 234 -23.06 -2.90 -2.69
CA LEU A 234 -22.53 -1.94 -1.73
C LEU A 234 -21.23 -1.34 -2.22
N ALA A 235 -21.18 0.00 -2.24
CA ALA A 235 -20.02 0.71 -2.76
C ALA A 235 -18.83 0.72 -1.79
N HIS A 236 -19.05 0.98 -0.50
CA HIS A 236 -17.96 1.20 0.44
C HIS A 236 -18.11 0.36 1.71
N GLY A 237 -16.99 -0.21 2.16
CA GLY A 237 -16.90 -0.93 3.43
C GLY A 237 -16.75 0.03 4.61
N VAL A 238 -15.51 0.42 4.93
CA VAL A 238 -15.22 1.35 6.02
C VAL A 238 -14.82 2.72 5.45
N GLY A 239 -15.63 3.72 5.74
CA GLY A 239 -15.39 5.10 5.34
C GLY A 239 -14.74 5.92 6.44
N MET A 240 -13.49 6.34 6.22
CA MET A 240 -12.72 7.27 7.06
C MET A 240 -12.89 8.68 6.49
N VAL A 241 -13.95 9.37 6.90
CA VAL A 241 -14.44 10.60 6.26
C VAL A 241 -14.72 11.68 7.28
N GLU A 242 -14.97 12.88 6.82
CA GLU A 242 -15.49 14.05 7.52
C GLU A 242 -15.05 14.15 8.99
N GLY A 243 -13.87 14.72 9.24
CA GLY A 243 -13.34 14.91 10.59
C GLY A 243 -12.86 13.66 11.33
N ALA A 244 -12.88 12.47 10.68
CA ALA A 244 -12.40 11.23 11.29
C ALA A 244 -10.93 11.32 11.69
N ARG A 245 -10.60 10.92 12.91
CA ARG A 245 -9.23 10.92 13.43
C ARG A 245 -8.96 9.64 14.21
N PHE A 246 -7.69 9.19 14.21
CA PHE A 246 -7.28 7.99 14.91
C PHE A 246 -8.22 6.80 14.66
N VAL A 247 -8.34 6.41 13.39
CA VAL A 247 -9.16 5.26 12.99
C VAL A 247 -8.28 4.13 12.51
N ALA A 248 -8.49 2.93 13.06
CA ALA A 248 -7.74 1.74 12.69
C ALA A 248 -8.66 0.61 12.19
N VAL A 249 -8.28 -0.02 11.08
CA VAL A 249 -8.80 -1.31 10.64
C VAL A 249 -7.62 -2.28 10.64
N ILE A 250 -7.65 -3.24 11.55
CA ILE A 250 -6.52 -4.13 11.78
C ILE A 250 -6.97 -5.59 11.87
N ASN A 251 -6.12 -6.50 11.40
CA ASN A 251 -6.32 -7.94 11.54
C ASN A 251 -7.70 -8.43 11.02
N SER A 252 -8.28 -7.72 10.07
CA SER A 252 -9.68 -7.90 9.65
C SER A 252 -9.79 -8.45 8.22
N TYR A 253 -10.94 -9.00 7.89
CA TYR A 253 -11.28 -9.48 6.57
C TYR A 253 -12.42 -8.62 6.00
N VAL A 254 -12.12 -7.82 4.99
CA VAL A 254 -13.06 -6.87 4.36
C VAL A 254 -13.25 -7.29 2.92
N SER A 255 -14.45 -7.77 2.56
CA SER A 255 -14.66 -8.35 1.23
C SER A 255 -16.05 -8.16 0.67
N GLY A 256 -16.19 -8.40 -0.64
CA GLY A 256 -17.49 -8.41 -1.34
C GLY A 256 -18.02 -7.04 -1.73
N PHE A 257 -17.27 -5.94 -1.52
CA PHE A 257 -17.71 -4.61 -1.94
C PHE A 257 -17.58 -4.45 -3.44
N ASN A 258 -18.67 -4.12 -4.12
CA ASN A 258 -18.71 -4.12 -5.57
C ASN A 258 -19.65 -3.09 -6.18
N CYS A 259 -19.32 -2.67 -7.40
CA CYS A 259 -20.18 -1.91 -8.28
C CYS A 259 -20.38 -2.66 -9.59
N ILE A 260 -21.56 -2.59 -10.14
CA ILE A 260 -21.94 -3.24 -11.39
C ILE A 260 -21.86 -2.24 -12.55
N ALA A 261 -21.22 -2.62 -13.65
CA ALA A 261 -20.90 -1.72 -14.76
C ALA A 261 -22.13 -1.00 -15.37
N ARG A 262 -23.31 -1.57 -15.28
CA ARG A 262 -24.51 -1.06 -15.94
C ARG A 262 -25.60 -0.56 -15.01
N SER A 263 -25.42 -0.68 -13.69
CA SER A 263 -26.41 -0.17 -12.74
C SER A 263 -26.47 1.36 -12.74
N GLY A 264 -25.35 2.03 -13.05
CA GLY A 264 -25.21 3.47 -12.99
C GLY A 264 -25.27 4.08 -11.57
N LYS A 265 -25.37 3.23 -10.54
CA LYS A 265 -25.55 3.67 -9.15
C LYS A 265 -24.25 3.92 -8.43
N CYS A 266 -23.20 3.18 -8.76
CA CYS A 266 -21.88 3.41 -8.23
C CYS A 266 -20.78 3.14 -9.27
N THR A 267 -19.60 3.72 -9.06
CA THR A 267 -18.44 3.54 -9.93
C THR A 267 -17.15 3.26 -9.16
N ASP A 268 -17.12 3.54 -7.86
CA ASP A 268 -15.93 3.48 -7.02
C ASP A 268 -16.23 2.65 -5.76
N ALA A 269 -16.32 1.32 -5.91
CA ALA A 269 -16.44 0.42 -4.77
C ALA A 269 -15.10 0.33 -4.05
N THR A 270 -15.07 0.55 -2.73
CA THR A 270 -13.85 0.50 -1.91
C THR A 270 -14.02 -0.38 -0.67
N ALA A 271 -12.96 -1.08 -0.27
CA ALA A 271 -12.98 -1.79 1.01
C ALA A 271 -12.78 -0.82 2.17
N VAL A 272 -11.76 0.03 2.10
CA VAL A 272 -11.44 1.05 3.11
C VAL A 272 -11.04 2.35 2.42
N GLY A 273 -11.46 3.49 2.93
CA GLY A 273 -11.02 4.78 2.40
C GLY A 273 -11.87 5.96 2.82
N GLY A 274 -11.53 7.14 2.27
CA GLY A 274 -12.24 8.38 2.57
C GLY A 274 -12.18 9.39 1.44
N ALA A 275 -13.33 9.94 1.05
CA ALA A 275 -13.42 10.81 -0.12
C ALA A 275 -13.13 12.29 0.16
N HIS A 276 -13.54 12.80 1.30
CA HIS A 276 -13.44 14.24 1.63
C HIS A 276 -13.56 14.50 3.13
N SER A 277 -13.15 15.71 3.53
CA SER A 277 -13.47 16.29 4.83
C SER A 277 -13.40 17.82 4.76
N ASP A 278 -14.34 18.47 5.40
CA ASP A 278 -14.28 19.92 5.64
C ASP A 278 -13.44 20.26 6.90
N GLU A 279 -13.20 19.27 7.76
CA GLU A 279 -12.40 19.34 8.97
C GLU A 279 -11.06 18.61 8.82
N PRO A 280 -10.03 18.90 9.65
CA PRO A 280 -8.81 18.10 9.69
C PRO A 280 -9.14 16.65 10.01
N PHE A 281 -8.58 15.72 9.23
CA PHE A 281 -8.78 14.28 9.41
C PHE A 281 -7.50 13.51 9.09
N GLY A 282 -7.36 12.31 9.64
CA GLY A 282 -6.16 11.50 9.43
C GLY A 282 -5.72 10.72 10.67
N THR A 283 -4.44 10.35 10.69
CA THR A 283 -3.86 9.35 11.58
C THR A 283 -4.62 8.03 11.46
N PHE A 284 -4.55 7.46 10.25
CA PHE A 284 -5.22 6.21 9.93
C PHE A 284 -4.23 5.04 9.91
N LYS A 285 -4.65 3.90 10.47
CA LYS A 285 -3.91 2.65 10.42
C LYS A 285 -4.73 1.55 9.73
N ILE A 286 -4.21 1.01 8.64
CA ILE A 286 -4.79 -0.11 7.89
C ILE A 286 -3.73 -1.21 7.90
N TYR A 287 -3.86 -2.19 8.81
CA TYR A 287 -2.78 -3.14 9.07
C TYR A 287 -3.27 -4.58 9.07
N ASN A 288 -2.55 -5.46 8.37
CA ASN A 288 -2.75 -6.91 8.37
C ASN A 288 -4.19 -7.33 8.02
N ASN A 289 -4.79 -6.70 7.02
CA ASN A 289 -6.13 -7.04 6.55
C ASN A 289 -6.11 -7.80 5.22
N PHE A 290 -7.13 -8.61 4.98
CA PHE A 290 -7.54 -8.97 3.63
C PHE A 290 -8.55 -7.93 3.15
N LEU A 291 -8.28 -7.29 2.02
CA LEU A 291 -9.09 -6.20 1.48
C LEU A 291 -9.53 -6.53 0.06
N GLU A 292 -10.83 -6.59 -0.18
CA GLU A 292 -11.41 -6.90 -1.47
C GLU A 292 -12.52 -5.92 -1.83
N ALA A 293 -12.34 -5.26 -2.97
CA ALA A 293 -13.39 -4.48 -3.62
C ALA A 293 -13.22 -4.52 -5.14
N SER A 294 -14.31 -4.38 -5.88
CA SER A 294 -14.23 -4.40 -7.33
C SER A 294 -13.59 -3.13 -7.91
N GLY A 295 -13.88 -1.97 -7.36
CA GLY A 295 -13.28 -0.70 -7.75
C GLY A 295 -11.86 -0.56 -7.24
N GLU A 296 -11.68 0.06 -6.11
CA GLU A 296 -10.41 0.22 -5.41
C GLU A 296 -10.45 -0.52 -4.06
N ASN A 297 -9.37 -1.25 -3.70
CA ASN A 297 -9.33 -1.84 -2.35
C ASN A 297 -9.15 -0.73 -1.31
N ILE A 298 -8.31 0.26 -1.62
CA ILE A 298 -8.08 1.45 -0.79
C ILE A 298 -8.15 2.70 -1.67
N LEU A 299 -8.93 3.71 -1.24
CA LEU A 299 -9.02 5.00 -1.92
C LEU A 299 -9.12 6.14 -0.91
N PHE A 300 -8.25 7.15 -1.04
CA PHE A 300 -8.38 8.41 -0.33
C PHE A 300 -8.50 9.60 -1.29
N GLY A 301 -9.45 10.50 -1.01
CA GLY A 301 -9.72 11.69 -1.80
C GLY A 301 -10.70 11.46 -2.96
N GLY A 302 -10.77 12.41 -3.88
CA GLY A 302 -11.62 12.38 -5.09
C GLY A 302 -12.82 13.30 -5.06
N ALA A 303 -13.31 13.71 -3.92
CA ALA A 303 -14.35 14.75 -3.78
C ALA A 303 -13.74 16.12 -3.45
N ALA A 304 -14.55 17.15 -3.49
CA ALA A 304 -14.18 18.47 -2.97
C ALA A 304 -13.94 18.38 -1.46
N SER A 305 -12.88 18.99 -0.98
CA SER A 305 -12.49 18.91 0.42
C SER A 305 -11.83 20.23 0.85
N LYS A 306 -11.89 20.55 2.14
CA LYS A 306 -11.15 21.67 2.75
C LYS A 306 -9.92 21.17 3.52
N SER A 307 -9.75 19.85 3.64
CA SER A 307 -8.62 19.22 4.30
C SER A 307 -8.09 18.03 3.49
N ASN A 308 -6.82 17.71 3.65
CA ASN A 308 -6.23 16.47 3.14
C ASN A 308 -6.09 15.48 4.30
N PRO A 309 -6.33 14.18 4.09
CA PRO A 309 -5.99 13.20 5.10
C PRO A 309 -4.47 13.12 5.26
N THR A 310 -4.01 13.03 6.50
CA THR A 310 -2.57 13.04 6.83
C THR A 310 -2.18 11.86 7.71
N ASP A 311 -0.90 11.49 7.64
CA ASP A 311 -0.30 10.52 8.55
C ASP A 311 -1.00 9.14 8.49
N ILE A 312 -0.91 8.50 7.33
CA ILE A 312 -1.59 7.22 7.05
C ILE A 312 -0.58 6.09 6.99
N GLU A 313 -0.80 5.05 7.77
CA GLU A 313 -0.04 3.80 7.80
C GLU A 313 -0.85 2.67 7.13
N ILE A 314 -0.33 2.11 6.02
CA ILE A 314 -0.97 1.02 5.26
C ILE A 314 0.05 -0.10 5.13
N ARG A 315 -0.06 -1.14 5.98
CA ARG A 315 0.99 -2.15 6.06
C ARG A 315 0.44 -3.56 6.15
N ARG A 316 1.16 -4.48 5.49
CA ARG A 316 0.91 -5.92 5.57
C ARG A 316 -0.51 -6.34 5.19
N ASN A 317 -1.15 -5.60 4.29
CA ASN A 317 -2.47 -5.95 3.79
C ASN A 317 -2.35 -6.79 2.51
N HIS A 318 -3.29 -7.71 2.33
CA HIS A 318 -3.52 -8.41 1.07
C HIS A 318 -4.65 -7.69 0.32
N LEU A 319 -4.30 -6.95 -0.72
CA LEU A 319 -5.26 -6.27 -1.61
C LEU A 319 -5.54 -7.20 -2.79
N TYR A 320 -6.72 -7.79 -2.80
CA TYR A 320 -7.05 -8.91 -3.67
C TYR A 320 -8.30 -8.65 -4.52
N ARG A 321 -8.35 -9.26 -5.71
CA ARG A 321 -9.57 -9.44 -6.50
C ARG A 321 -9.68 -10.85 -7.01
N PRO A 322 -10.86 -11.49 -6.90
CA PRO A 322 -11.04 -12.84 -7.42
C PRO A 322 -11.07 -12.85 -8.95
N MET A 323 -10.21 -13.65 -9.57
CA MET A 323 -10.14 -13.78 -11.04
C MET A 323 -11.44 -14.27 -11.66
N ILE A 324 -12.31 -14.94 -10.89
CA ILE A 324 -13.66 -15.29 -11.36
C ILE A 324 -14.55 -14.08 -11.67
N TRP A 325 -14.17 -12.88 -11.29
CA TRP A 325 -14.85 -11.64 -11.71
C TRP A 325 -14.41 -11.13 -13.09
N LYS A 326 -13.32 -11.66 -13.62
CA LYS A 326 -12.79 -11.28 -14.93
C LYS A 326 -13.45 -12.12 -16.04
N GLU A 327 -14.10 -11.44 -16.96
CA GLU A 327 -14.78 -12.07 -18.10
C GLU A 327 -13.78 -12.82 -18.99
N GLY A 328 -14.07 -14.09 -19.25
CA GLY A 328 -13.22 -15.00 -20.02
C GLY A 328 -12.33 -15.91 -19.15
N GLU A 329 -12.29 -15.71 -17.83
CA GLU A 329 -11.56 -16.60 -16.93
C GLU A 329 -12.35 -17.88 -16.61
N PRO A 330 -11.67 -19.00 -16.33
CA PRO A 330 -12.32 -20.22 -15.84
C PRO A 330 -13.12 -19.93 -14.56
N GLY A 331 -14.38 -20.34 -14.56
CA GLY A 331 -15.28 -20.11 -13.42
C GLY A 331 -15.82 -18.68 -13.34
N TYR A 332 -15.74 -17.90 -14.44
CA TYR A 332 -16.31 -16.55 -14.47
C TYR A 332 -17.71 -16.50 -13.89
N THR A 333 -17.89 -15.63 -12.91
CA THR A 333 -19.15 -15.41 -12.22
C THR A 333 -19.50 -13.92 -12.30
N PRO A 334 -20.48 -13.53 -13.12
CA PRO A 334 -20.96 -12.15 -13.15
C PRO A 334 -21.66 -11.79 -11.84
N SER A 335 -22.04 -10.53 -11.70
CA SER A 335 -22.90 -10.09 -10.61
C SER A 335 -24.24 -10.87 -10.63
N PRO A 336 -25.00 -10.88 -9.53
CA PRO A 336 -26.33 -11.51 -9.49
C PRO A 336 -27.30 -11.01 -10.57
N LYS A 337 -27.03 -9.85 -11.18
CA LYS A 337 -27.82 -9.28 -12.28
C LYS A 337 -27.29 -9.66 -13.68
N GLY A 338 -26.21 -10.46 -13.76
CA GLY A 338 -25.60 -10.87 -15.00
C GLY A 338 -24.63 -9.84 -15.62
N ASP A 339 -24.45 -8.70 -15.02
CA ASP A 339 -23.53 -7.65 -15.48
C ASP A 339 -22.11 -7.87 -14.93
N PRO A 340 -21.05 -7.47 -15.67
CA PRO A 340 -19.69 -7.52 -15.18
C PRO A 340 -19.48 -6.51 -14.05
N TYR A 341 -18.58 -6.84 -13.13
CA TYR A 341 -18.14 -5.91 -12.10
C TYR A 341 -17.29 -4.77 -12.68
N ILE A 342 -17.42 -3.59 -12.09
CA ILE A 342 -16.53 -2.46 -12.38
C ILE A 342 -15.22 -2.69 -11.66
N VAL A 343 -14.15 -2.96 -12.40
CA VAL A 343 -12.80 -3.12 -11.87
C VAL A 343 -11.93 -1.93 -12.24
N LYS A 344 -11.14 -1.45 -11.28
CA LYS A 344 -10.23 -0.31 -11.47
C LYS A 344 -8.81 -0.65 -11.01
N ASN A 345 -8.42 -0.24 -9.81
CA ASN A 345 -7.07 -0.39 -9.28
C ASN A 345 -7.10 -0.84 -7.81
N HIS A 346 -5.98 -1.34 -7.30
CA HIS A 346 -5.92 -1.78 -5.91
C HIS A 346 -5.86 -0.60 -4.95
N PHE A 347 -5.05 0.39 -5.27
CA PHE A 347 -4.74 1.49 -4.39
C PHE A 347 -4.77 2.82 -5.15
N GLU A 348 -5.44 3.82 -4.62
CA GLU A 348 -5.49 5.14 -5.22
C GLU A 348 -5.46 6.25 -4.17
N LEU A 349 -4.56 7.22 -4.37
CA LEU A 349 -4.56 8.49 -3.65
C LEU A 349 -4.92 9.62 -4.61
N LYS A 350 -6.01 10.30 -4.33
CA LYS A 350 -6.40 11.55 -4.99
C LYS A 350 -6.16 12.77 -4.11
N SER A 351 -6.02 12.54 -2.80
CA SER A 351 -5.65 13.53 -1.79
C SER A 351 -5.13 12.81 -0.56
N ALA A 352 -3.86 13.00 -0.22
CA ALA A 352 -3.25 12.51 1.02
C ALA A 352 -1.84 13.10 1.21
N ILE A 353 -1.40 13.22 2.44
CA ILE A 353 -0.07 13.73 2.78
C ILE A 353 0.56 12.84 3.84
N ARG A 354 1.84 12.49 3.68
CA ARG A 354 2.62 11.60 4.56
C ARG A 354 1.96 10.24 4.73
N VAL A 355 2.09 9.42 3.69
CA VAL A 355 1.53 8.06 3.64
C VAL A 355 2.66 7.05 3.52
N LEU A 356 2.69 6.09 4.43
CA LEU A 356 3.54 4.91 4.34
C LEU A 356 2.72 3.71 3.84
N VAL A 357 3.12 3.14 2.70
CA VAL A 357 2.55 1.91 2.12
C VAL A 357 3.65 0.86 2.08
N GLU A 358 3.62 -0.09 3.01
CA GLU A 358 4.75 -1.01 3.24
C GLU A 358 4.28 -2.45 3.38
N ALA A 359 5.02 -3.37 2.77
CA ALA A 359 4.82 -4.80 2.94
C ALA A 359 3.39 -5.28 2.60
N ASN A 360 2.76 -4.70 1.57
CA ASN A 360 1.46 -5.16 1.10
C ASN A 360 1.63 -6.09 -0.12
N LEU A 361 0.74 -7.07 -0.23
CA LEU A 361 0.57 -7.91 -1.41
C LEU A 361 -0.63 -7.40 -2.22
N LEU A 362 -0.42 -7.05 -3.49
CA LEU A 362 -1.45 -6.53 -4.39
C LEU A 362 -1.61 -7.49 -5.56
N GLU A 363 -2.75 -8.16 -5.65
CA GLU A 363 -2.99 -9.20 -6.64
C GLU A 363 -4.27 -9.00 -7.44
N ASN A 364 -4.13 -9.23 -8.75
CA ASN A 364 -5.22 -9.29 -9.72
C ASN A 364 -5.88 -7.93 -10.00
N SER A 365 -5.33 -7.19 -10.97
CA SER A 365 -5.96 -5.98 -11.51
C SER A 365 -5.93 -5.99 -13.03
N TRP A 366 -7.10 -5.77 -13.66
CA TRP A 366 -7.22 -5.79 -15.11
C TRP A 366 -7.94 -4.56 -15.66
N GLY A 367 -7.68 -4.27 -16.94
CA GLY A 367 -8.39 -3.23 -17.66
C GLY A 367 -9.83 -3.63 -17.92
N GLY A 368 -10.73 -2.70 -17.75
CA GLY A 368 -12.16 -2.95 -17.96
C GLY A 368 -12.90 -1.66 -18.20
N PHE A 369 -13.78 -1.30 -17.33
CA PHE A 369 -14.75 -0.21 -17.45
C PHE A 369 -14.13 1.14 -17.86
N SER A 370 -13.38 1.80 -16.97
CA SER A 370 -12.82 3.14 -17.23
C SER A 370 -11.31 3.22 -17.00
N GLN A 371 -10.70 2.13 -16.56
CA GLN A 371 -9.30 2.06 -16.17
C GLN A 371 -8.54 1.02 -17.01
N ARG A 372 -7.23 1.10 -16.97
CA ARG A 372 -6.33 0.23 -17.74
C ARG A 372 -5.63 -0.82 -16.88
N GLY A 373 -6.20 -1.15 -15.71
CA GLY A 373 -5.69 -2.19 -14.84
C GLY A 373 -4.37 -1.87 -14.14
N PHE A 374 -4.10 -0.60 -13.87
CA PHE A 374 -2.99 -0.21 -13.02
C PHE A 374 -3.24 -0.66 -11.58
N SER A 375 -2.19 -1.10 -10.90
CA SER A 375 -2.29 -1.50 -9.50
C SER A 375 -2.40 -0.29 -8.57
N MET A 376 -1.50 0.68 -8.72
CA MET A 376 -1.39 1.82 -7.83
C MET A 376 -1.50 3.15 -8.57
N LEU A 377 -2.35 4.04 -8.08
CA LEU A 377 -2.54 5.37 -8.62
C LEU A 377 -2.20 6.45 -7.60
N LEU A 378 -1.29 7.35 -7.97
CA LEU A 378 -1.01 8.59 -7.25
C LEU A 378 -1.49 9.76 -8.14
N SER A 379 -2.65 10.31 -7.82
CA SER A 379 -3.38 11.21 -8.74
C SER A 379 -3.97 12.40 -8.01
N ALA A 380 -3.18 13.44 -7.76
CA ALA A 380 -3.63 14.66 -7.08
C ALA A 380 -4.79 15.35 -7.83
N ARG A 381 -6.04 15.08 -7.43
CA ARG A 381 -7.24 15.65 -8.09
C ARG A 381 -8.52 15.45 -7.30
N SER A 382 -9.51 16.27 -7.58
CA SER A 382 -10.92 15.97 -7.30
C SER A 382 -11.68 15.64 -8.59
N GLN A 383 -12.76 14.90 -8.52
CA GLN A 383 -13.57 14.51 -9.69
C GLN A 383 -14.09 15.73 -10.48
N ALA A 384 -14.48 16.79 -9.80
CA ALA A 384 -15.00 18.00 -10.41
C ALA A 384 -13.93 19.08 -10.65
N SER A 385 -12.65 18.80 -10.39
CA SER A 385 -11.54 19.78 -10.41
C SER A 385 -11.83 21.02 -9.55
N ASN A 386 -12.48 20.82 -8.40
CA ASN A 386 -12.93 21.88 -7.48
C ASN A 386 -12.26 21.81 -6.11
N CYS A 387 -11.10 21.14 -6.01
CA CYS A 387 -10.33 21.03 -4.78
C CYS A 387 -8.91 21.60 -4.97
N PRO A 388 -8.72 22.90 -4.83
CA PRO A 388 -7.40 23.52 -5.03
C PRO A 388 -6.38 23.15 -3.96
N ILE A 389 -6.82 22.63 -2.82
CA ILE A 389 -5.94 22.16 -1.74
C ILE A 389 -5.61 20.67 -1.82
N CYS A 390 -6.34 19.89 -2.63
CA CYS A 390 -6.10 18.46 -2.77
C CYS A 390 -4.71 18.20 -3.33
N ARG A 391 -3.87 17.52 -2.57
CA ARG A 391 -2.50 17.16 -2.96
C ARG A 391 -2.18 15.74 -2.57
N VAL A 392 -1.26 15.15 -3.29
CA VAL A 392 -0.69 13.84 -2.99
C VAL A 392 0.81 14.04 -2.84
N ASN A 393 1.26 14.20 -1.61
CA ASN A 393 2.64 14.54 -1.30
C ASN A 393 3.18 13.68 -0.16
N ASP A 394 4.50 13.49 -0.15
CA ASP A 394 5.18 12.73 0.90
C ASP A 394 4.66 11.28 0.98
N ILE A 395 4.77 10.56 -0.14
CA ILE A 395 4.32 9.18 -0.24
C ILE A 395 5.51 8.24 -0.32
N THR A 396 5.59 7.32 0.63
CA THR A 396 6.56 6.22 0.64
C THR A 396 5.88 4.90 0.29
N LEU A 397 6.33 4.26 -0.78
CA LEU A 397 5.91 2.92 -1.20
C LEU A 397 7.11 1.99 -1.15
N ARG A 398 7.12 1.01 -0.22
CA ARG A 398 8.28 0.13 -0.08
C ARG A 398 7.91 -1.29 0.34
N TYR A 399 8.73 -2.25 -0.05
CA TYR A 399 8.54 -3.68 0.28
C TYR A 399 7.16 -4.22 -0.11
N ASN A 400 6.55 -3.68 -1.17
CA ASN A 400 5.28 -4.19 -1.69
C ASN A 400 5.52 -5.16 -2.85
N ARG A 401 4.71 -6.20 -2.95
CA ARG A 401 4.65 -7.06 -4.14
C ARG A 401 3.38 -6.78 -4.93
N ILE A 402 3.55 -6.59 -6.23
CA ILE A 402 2.46 -6.35 -7.19
C ILE A 402 2.47 -7.46 -8.22
N HIS A 403 1.35 -8.19 -8.33
CA HIS A 403 1.28 -9.42 -9.09
C HIS A 403 -0.02 -9.52 -9.90
N ASN A 404 0.04 -10.15 -11.09
CA ASN A 404 -1.13 -10.35 -11.95
C ASN A 404 -1.86 -9.03 -12.28
N VAL A 405 -1.17 -8.09 -12.92
CA VAL A 405 -1.73 -6.77 -13.22
C VAL A 405 -1.49 -6.35 -14.68
N ALA A 406 -2.33 -5.47 -15.19
CA ALA A 406 -2.17 -4.89 -16.52
C ALA A 406 -1.19 -3.71 -16.57
N GLY A 407 -0.85 -3.13 -15.41
CA GLY A 407 0.12 -2.07 -15.25
C GLY A 407 0.42 -1.81 -13.78
N VAL A 408 1.60 -1.22 -13.49
CA VAL A 408 2.03 -1.07 -12.10
C VAL A 408 1.60 0.28 -11.55
N PHE A 409 2.14 1.38 -12.06
CA PHE A 409 1.88 2.72 -11.55
C PHE A 409 1.21 3.65 -12.56
N GLN A 410 0.21 4.40 -12.12
CA GLN A 410 -0.19 5.65 -12.76
C GLN A 410 0.09 6.80 -11.80
N ILE A 411 1.00 7.68 -12.18
CA ILE A 411 1.34 8.88 -11.43
C ILE A 411 0.84 10.09 -12.20
N SER A 412 0.00 10.89 -11.57
CA SER A 412 -0.55 12.06 -12.25
C SER A 412 -0.82 13.20 -11.27
N ASN A 413 -0.65 14.42 -11.74
CA ASN A 413 -1.33 15.54 -11.15
C ASN A 413 -2.36 16.08 -12.15
N SER A 414 -3.26 16.83 -11.67
CA SER A 414 -4.46 17.31 -12.29
C SER A 414 -4.53 17.29 -13.82
N HIS A 415 -5.54 16.67 -14.32
CA HIS A 415 -6.17 17.11 -15.55
C HIS A 415 -7.16 18.24 -15.23
N ALA A 416 -6.76 19.48 -15.40
CA ALA A 416 -7.73 20.56 -15.42
C ALA A 416 -8.74 20.26 -16.53
N THR A 417 -9.96 19.95 -16.17
CA THR A 417 -11.07 19.99 -17.13
C THR A 417 -11.19 21.45 -17.53
N LYS A 418 -11.10 21.74 -18.83
CA LYS A 418 -11.10 23.11 -19.38
C LYS A 418 -12.18 23.96 -18.70
N GLY A 419 -11.77 25.04 -18.02
CA GLY A 419 -12.66 25.98 -17.32
C GLY A 419 -13.03 25.63 -15.88
N LYS A 420 -12.48 24.56 -15.29
CA LYS A 420 -12.64 24.21 -13.86
C LYS A 420 -11.27 24.19 -13.20
N GLY A 421 -11.15 24.80 -12.06
CA GLY A 421 -9.96 25.13 -11.30
C GLY A 421 -8.74 24.20 -11.41
N VAL A 422 -7.63 24.69 -10.93
CA VAL A 422 -6.35 23.98 -10.91
C VAL A 422 -6.39 22.95 -9.77
N ALA A 423 -5.97 21.73 -10.00
CA ALA A 423 -5.69 20.83 -8.91
C ALA A 423 -4.38 21.23 -8.27
N ALA A 424 -4.24 20.74 -7.07
CA ALA A 424 -3.08 20.97 -6.28
C ALA A 424 -1.93 20.04 -6.65
N ASP A 425 -0.89 20.19 -5.94
CA ASP A 425 0.41 19.62 -6.08
C ASP A 425 0.43 18.09 -5.94
N GLY A 426 1.27 17.43 -6.74
CA GLY A 426 1.54 15.99 -6.67
C GLY A 426 3.03 15.74 -6.86
N GLY A 427 3.67 15.19 -5.83
CA GLY A 427 5.11 14.95 -5.84
C GLY A 427 5.66 14.50 -4.50
N ILE A 428 7.00 14.48 -4.39
CA ILE A 428 7.73 14.02 -3.21
C ILE A 428 7.41 12.53 -2.93
N TYR A 429 7.77 11.68 -3.90
CA TYR A 429 7.50 10.25 -3.85
C TYR A 429 8.77 9.45 -3.67
N SER A 430 8.81 8.55 -2.70
CA SER A 430 9.83 7.52 -2.50
C SER A 430 9.23 6.16 -2.82
N ILE A 431 9.78 5.48 -3.83
CA ILE A 431 9.33 4.17 -4.29
C ILE A 431 10.55 3.25 -4.33
N HIS A 432 10.62 2.27 -3.42
CA HIS A 432 11.78 1.39 -3.39
C HIS A 432 11.47 -0.01 -2.85
N ASP A 433 12.37 -0.95 -3.10
CA ASP A 433 12.25 -2.36 -2.68
C ASP A 433 10.88 -2.97 -3.03
N ILE A 434 10.43 -2.71 -4.26
CA ILE A 434 9.17 -3.25 -4.82
C ILE A 434 9.48 -4.31 -5.85
N VAL A 435 8.74 -5.41 -5.81
CA VAL A 435 8.70 -6.41 -6.88
C VAL A 435 7.37 -6.31 -7.62
N ALA A 436 7.44 -6.17 -8.95
CA ALA A 436 6.29 -6.26 -9.85
C ALA A 436 6.51 -7.39 -10.85
N ASP A 437 5.68 -8.42 -10.78
CA ASP A 437 5.76 -9.60 -11.64
C ASP A 437 4.39 -9.94 -12.25
N ASP A 438 4.38 -10.74 -13.33
CA ASP A 438 3.19 -11.06 -14.11
C ASP A 438 2.38 -9.80 -14.53
N VAL A 439 3.10 -8.85 -15.16
CA VAL A 439 2.50 -7.62 -15.69
C VAL A 439 2.27 -7.79 -17.19
N HIS A 440 1.06 -8.08 -17.64
CA HIS A 440 0.75 -8.41 -19.02
C HIS A 440 -0.38 -7.57 -19.64
N GLU A 441 -0.16 -7.09 -20.89
CA GLU A 441 -1.18 -6.36 -21.64
C GLU A 441 -2.32 -7.29 -22.09
N GLU A 442 -2.00 -8.46 -22.63
CA GLU A 442 -2.95 -9.38 -23.23
C GLU A 442 -3.82 -10.07 -22.17
N ASP A 443 -3.19 -10.60 -21.13
CA ASP A 443 -3.89 -11.36 -20.09
C ASP A 443 -4.77 -10.47 -19.21
N TYR A 444 -4.36 -9.24 -18.94
CA TYR A 444 -5.07 -8.33 -18.03
C TYR A 444 -5.73 -7.13 -18.72
N ARG A 445 -5.79 -7.10 -20.06
CA ARG A 445 -6.51 -6.08 -20.86
C ARG A 445 -6.10 -4.64 -20.54
N GLY A 446 -4.80 -4.36 -20.47
CA GLY A 446 -4.30 -3.03 -20.10
C GLY A 446 -3.18 -2.52 -20.96
N GLY A 447 -2.15 -1.97 -20.38
CA GLY A 447 -1.04 -1.34 -21.08
C GLY A 447 0.27 -2.12 -21.08
N GLY A 448 0.43 -3.13 -20.24
CA GLY A 448 1.71 -3.81 -20.03
C GLY A 448 2.79 -2.81 -19.65
N VAL A 449 2.51 -1.87 -18.72
CA VAL A 449 3.34 -0.70 -18.47
C VAL A 449 3.76 -0.65 -17.00
N PHE A 450 5.06 -0.40 -16.74
CA PHE A 450 5.49 -0.16 -15.38
C PHE A 450 4.96 1.18 -14.86
N MET A 451 5.09 2.27 -15.63
CA MET A 451 4.63 3.58 -15.19
C MET A 451 3.98 4.39 -16.32
N VAL A 452 2.84 4.98 -16.03
CA VAL A 452 2.31 6.11 -16.79
C VAL A 452 2.45 7.37 -15.98
N LEU A 453 3.10 8.37 -16.55
CA LEU A 453 3.32 9.67 -15.94
C LEU A 453 2.53 10.74 -16.69
N LEU A 454 1.49 11.25 -16.07
CA LEU A 454 0.58 12.24 -16.64
C LEU A 454 0.74 13.54 -15.87
N SER A 455 1.45 14.50 -16.42
CA SER A 455 1.74 15.77 -15.75
C SER A 455 1.02 16.94 -16.40
N ALA A 456 0.44 17.80 -15.57
CA ALA A 456 -0.13 19.07 -15.94
C ALA A 456 0.52 20.19 -15.08
N ALA A 457 0.00 21.40 -15.10
CA ALA A 457 0.47 22.46 -14.22
C ALA A 457 -0.28 22.43 -12.87
N PRO A 458 0.40 22.38 -11.73
CA PRO A 458 1.84 22.25 -11.54
C PRO A 458 2.36 20.85 -11.95
N PRO A 459 3.63 20.72 -12.41
CA PRO A 459 4.17 19.45 -12.85
C PRO A 459 4.42 18.50 -11.66
N VAL A 460 4.37 17.19 -11.90
CA VAL A 460 4.85 16.19 -10.94
C VAL A 460 6.34 16.41 -10.69
N HIS A 461 6.77 16.33 -9.45
CA HIS A 461 8.14 16.62 -9.04
C HIS A 461 8.64 15.66 -7.94
N ASP A 462 9.95 15.64 -7.74
CA ASP A 462 10.61 14.87 -6.66
C ASP A 462 10.17 13.39 -6.62
N LEU A 463 10.26 12.70 -7.76
CA LEU A 463 9.97 11.27 -7.88
C LEU A 463 11.28 10.48 -7.81
N GLN A 464 11.45 9.69 -6.77
CA GLN A 464 12.53 8.73 -6.62
C GLN A 464 12.02 7.29 -6.74
N ILE A 465 12.59 6.53 -7.66
CA ILE A 465 12.42 5.08 -7.80
C ILE A 465 13.80 4.45 -7.63
N ASP A 466 13.96 3.60 -6.62
CA ASP A 466 15.25 3.04 -6.25
C ASP A 466 15.10 1.57 -5.84
N HIS A 467 16.07 0.72 -6.20
CA HIS A 467 15.99 -0.70 -5.85
C HIS A 467 14.62 -1.35 -6.15
N VAL A 468 14.09 -1.18 -7.35
CA VAL A 468 12.86 -1.84 -7.81
C VAL A 468 13.21 -2.98 -8.75
N THR A 469 12.50 -4.10 -8.67
CA THR A 469 12.56 -5.19 -9.65
C THR A 469 11.21 -5.34 -10.34
N ALA A 470 11.15 -5.13 -11.64
CA ALA A 470 9.91 -5.22 -12.41
C ALA A 470 10.08 -5.99 -13.73
N PHE A 471 9.25 -7.00 -13.90
CA PHE A 471 9.15 -7.78 -15.13
C PHE A 471 7.93 -7.33 -15.91
N VAL A 472 8.17 -6.43 -16.88
CA VAL A 472 7.12 -5.76 -17.64
C VAL A 472 7.41 -5.91 -19.12
N PRO A 473 6.74 -6.81 -19.84
CA PRO A 473 7.04 -7.06 -21.24
C PRO A 473 6.68 -5.91 -22.19
N GLY A 474 6.12 -4.82 -21.70
CA GLY A 474 5.73 -3.65 -22.46
C GLY A 474 6.67 -2.45 -22.28
N VAL A 475 6.17 -1.36 -21.74
CA VAL A 475 6.84 -0.05 -21.66
C VAL A 475 7.27 0.26 -20.24
N LEU A 476 8.53 0.68 -20.04
CA LEU A 476 8.99 1.16 -18.72
C LEU A 476 8.20 2.40 -18.30
N ALA A 477 8.19 3.43 -19.14
CA ALA A 477 7.43 4.62 -18.83
C ALA A 477 6.75 5.23 -20.08
N SER A 478 5.49 5.61 -19.92
CA SER A 478 4.74 6.43 -20.87
C SER A 478 4.52 7.81 -20.29
N ILE A 479 5.14 8.83 -20.88
CA ILE A 479 5.23 10.18 -20.33
C ILE A 479 4.36 11.14 -21.14
N MET A 480 3.44 11.81 -20.48
CA MET A 480 2.62 12.87 -21.05
C MET A 480 2.71 14.12 -20.20
N VAL A 481 3.16 15.21 -20.80
CA VAL A 481 3.22 16.53 -20.17
C VAL A 481 2.29 17.47 -20.92
N LYS A 482 1.35 18.09 -20.24
CA LYS A 482 0.29 18.92 -20.84
C LYS A 482 0.59 20.40 -20.76
N GLY A 483 0.36 21.12 -21.86
CA GLY A 483 0.39 22.58 -21.95
C GLY A 483 1.44 23.11 -22.94
N GLU A 484 1.18 24.31 -23.49
CA GLU A 484 2.11 24.97 -24.43
C GLU A 484 3.43 25.38 -23.77
N ASP A 485 3.36 25.72 -22.48
CA ASP A 485 4.49 26.11 -21.64
C ASP A 485 4.79 25.02 -20.61
N ALA A 486 4.61 23.75 -20.99
CA ALA A 486 4.80 22.63 -20.08
C ALA A 486 6.23 22.60 -19.54
N GLU A 487 6.38 22.93 -18.27
CA GLU A 487 7.64 22.80 -17.56
C GLU A 487 8.08 21.33 -17.57
N LYS A 488 9.39 21.10 -17.70
CA LYS A 488 9.96 19.78 -17.51
C LYS A 488 9.70 19.31 -16.08
N LEU A 489 9.47 18.02 -15.96
CA LEU A 489 9.35 17.36 -14.67
C LEU A 489 10.66 17.51 -13.88
N LYS A 490 10.58 17.83 -12.58
CA LYS A 490 11.74 18.16 -11.75
C LYS A 490 12.13 17.01 -10.82
N ASN A 491 13.43 16.83 -10.62
CA ASN A 491 13.99 15.88 -9.65
C ASN A 491 13.47 14.45 -9.85
N PHE A 492 13.64 13.93 -11.06
CA PHE A 492 13.26 12.56 -11.39
C PHE A 492 14.46 11.61 -11.26
N THR A 493 14.32 10.56 -10.47
CA THR A 493 15.37 9.58 -10.22
C THR A 493 14.84 8.17 -10.43
N ILE A 494 15.52 7.38 -11.26
CA ILE A 494 15.40 5.92 -11.32
C ILE A 494 16.79 5.32 -11.25
N THR A 495 17.09 4.64 -10.14
CA THR A 495 18.44 4.10 -9.87
C THR A 495 18.36 2.69 -9.31
N ASN A 496 19.49 1.98 -9.41
CA ASN A 496 19.71 0.69 -8.72
C ASN A 496 18.62 -0.37 -8.96
N SER A 497 17.93 -0.33 -10.08
CA SER A 497 16.72 -1.12 -10.33
C SER A 497 16.92 -2.16 -11.44
N VAL A 498 16.12 -3.22 -11.41
CA VAL A 498 16.04 -4.24 -12.47
C VAL A 498 14.74 -4.07 -13.24
N PHE A 499 14.83 -3.90 -14.54
CA PHE A 499 13.67 -3.84 -15.43
C PHE A 499 13.81 -4.82 -16.58
N GLU A 500 12.91 -5.80 -16.68
CA GLU A 500 12.69 -6.53 -17.94
C GLU A 500 11.61 -5.78 -18.73
N ILE A 501 12.00 -5.29 -19.90
CA ILE A 501 11.14 -4.48 -20.75
C ILE A 501 11.08 -5.13 -22.12
N GLY A 502 9.90 -5.54 -22.55
CA GLY A 502 9.73 -6.36 -23.73
C GLY A 502 10.08 -5.67 -25.03
N GLY A 503 10.55 -6.51 -25.97
CA GLY A 503 10.78 -6.18 -27.37
C GLY A 503 9.50 -6.14 -28.17
N GLY A 504 8.60 -5.23 -27.87
CA GLY A 504 7.41 -5.00 -28.68
C GLY A 504 7.65 -3.92 -29.75
N ARG A 505 6.59 -3.59 -30.48
CA ARG A 505 6.58 -2.48 -31.46
C ARG A 505 6.71 -1.09 -30.82
N ARG A 506 6.78 -1.01 -29.48
CA ARG A 506 6.82 0.24 -28.70
C ARG A 506 8.24 0.49 -28.18
N SER A 507 8.65 1.76 -28.16
CA SER A 507 9.87 2.16 -27.48
C SER A 507 9.74 1.92 -25.97
N PRO A 508 10.77 1.41 -25.29
CA PRO A 508 10.78 1.21 -23.84
C PRO A 508 10.43 2.45 -23.01
N LEU A 509 10.79 3.62 -23.50
CA LEU A 509 10.29 4.90 -23.02
C LEU A 509 9.50 5.56 -24.15
N ALA A 510 8.30 6.02 -23.86
CA ALA A 510 7.40 6.59 -24.85
C ALA A 510 6.86 7.96 -24.41
N ALA A 511 6.91 8.93 -25.32
CA ALA A 511 6.11 10.14 -25.17
C ALA A 511 4.65 9.82 -25.49
N ALA A 512 3.76 10.07 -24.53
CA ALA A 512 2.31 9.96 -24.71
C ALA A 512 1.72 11.35 -24.98
N GLY A 513 0.49 11.38 -25.51
CA GLY A 513 -0.15 12.63 -25.90
C GLY A 513 0.08 12.98 -27.37
N GLY A 514 -0.39 14.11 -27.87
CA GLY A 514 -0.24 14.59 -29.24
C GLY A 514 -0.15 16.10 -29.31
N GLY A 515 0.65 16.63 -30.26
CA GLY A 515 0.84 18.06 -30.43
C GLY A 515 1.40 18.74 -29.16
N LYS A 516 0.65 19.68 -28.62
CA LYS A 516 1.01 20.47 -27.43
C LYS A 516 1.04 19.67 -26.10
N ASP A 517 0.54 18.44 -26.10
CA ASP A 517 0.45 17.59 -24.90
C ASP A 517 1.59 16.56 -24.83
N SER A 518 2.73 16.83 -25.44
CA SER A 518 3.87 15.95 -25.42
C SER A 518 5.17 16.71 -25.19
N CYS A 519 5.98 16.25 -24.25
CA CYS A 519 7.33 16.78 -24.03
C CYS A 519 8.30 16.45 -25.18
N ALA A 520 7.93 15.52 -26.07
CA ALA A 520 8.71 15.17 -27.24
C ALA A 520 7.79 14.89 -28.45
N PRO A 521 8.19 15.28 -29.68
CA PRO A 521 7.37 15.03 -30.87
C PRO A 521 7.15 13.53 -31.11
N ARG A 522 5.89 13.11 -31.31
CA ARG A 522 5.51 11.71 -31.59
C ARG A 522 6.16 11.12 -32.86
N SER A 523 6.54 11.98 -33.81
CA SER A 523 7.10 11.59 -35.10
C SER A 523 8.54 11.12 -35.05
N GLN A 524 9.23 11.29 -33.95
CA GLN A 524 10.63 10.92 -33.79
C GLN A 524 10.74 9.74 -32.82
N ARG A 525 11.47 8.71 -33.23
CA ARG A 525 11.96 7.68 -32.30
C ARG A 525 13.14 8.29 -31.55
N PHE A 526 12.90 8.67 -30.33
CA PHE A 526 13.95 9.11 -29.43
C PHE A 526 14.61 7.88 -28.79
N GLY A 527 15.92 7.87 -28.66
CA GLY A 527 16.58 7.01 -27.70
C GLY A 527 16.15 7.42 -26.27
N ALA A 528 16.25 6.51 -25.33
CA ALA A 528 15.80 6.73 -23.96
C ALA A 528 16.40 8.00 -23.31
N ALA A 529 17.71 8.24 -23.48
CA ALA A 529 18.37 9.44 -22.95
C ALA A 529 17.77 10.73 -23.53
N ALA A 530 17.57 10.79 -24.85
CA ALA A 530 17.01 12.00 -25.48
C ALA A 530 15.58 12.29 -25.04
N LEU A 531 14.77 11.25 -24.75
CA LEU A 531 13.44 11.42 -24.20
C LEU A 531 13.48 11.94 -22.75
N LEU A 532 14.39 11.39 -21.94
CA LEU A 532 14.59 11.86 -20.57
C LEU A 532 15.04 13.32 -20.55
N ASP A 533 16.01 13.70 -21.41
CA ASP A 533 16.45 15.10 -21.57
C ASP A 533 15.31 16.04 -21.99
N ALA A 534 14.39 15.55 -22.82
CA ALA A 534 13.26 16.34 -23.28
C ALA A 534 12.22 16.59 -22.19
N CYS A 535 11.98 15.60 -21.33
CA CYS A 535 10.87 15.59 -20.39
C CYS A 535 11.23 15.97 -18.96
N PHE A 536 12.48 15.83 -18.55
CA PHE A 536 12.92 16.03 -17.17
C PHE A 536 14.10 16.99 -17.02
N ASN A 537 14.17 17.70 -15.88
CA ASN A 537 15.31 18.54 -15.53
C ASN A 537 15.28 19.00 -14.05
N PRO A 538 16.24 18.59 -13.18
CA PRO A 538 17.22 17.54 -13.44
C PRO A 538 16.60 16.13 -13.38
N TYR A 539 17.34 15.16 -13.91
CA TYR A 539 17.03 13.74 -13.69
C TYR A 539 18.31 12.92 -13.44
N ARG A 540 18.13 11.77 -12.82
CA ARG A 540 19.14 10.74 -12.64
C ARG A 540 18.57 9.39 -13.08
N PHE A 541 19.30 8.70 -13.99
CA PHE A 541 18.89 7.39 -14.50
C PHE A 541 20.16 6.55 -14.73
N ASP A 542 20.62 5.87 -13.69
CA ASP A 542 21.86 5.10 -13.70
C ASP A 542 21.82 3.91 -12.73
N HIS A 543 22.84 3.03 -12.82
CA HIS A 543 22.96 1.79 -12.04
C HIS A 543 21.75 0.85 -12.19
N ASN A 544 21.01 0.92 -13.28
CA ASN A 544 19.90 0.01 -13.56
C ASN A 544 20.37 -1.15 -14.44
N LEU A 545 19.85 -2.34 -14.15
CA LEU A 545 19.96 -3.51 -15.03
C LEU A 545 18.70 -3.59 -15.90
N ILE A 546 18.87 -3.32 -17.19
CA ILE A 546 17.76 -3.25 -18.14
C ILE A 546 17.86 -4.42 -19.10
N ILE A 547 16.86 -5.27 -19.08
CA ILE A 547 16.73 -6.45 -19.94
C ILE A 547 15.84 -6.05 -21.10
N THR A 548 16.43 -5.87 -22.29
CA THR A 548 15.68 -5.40 -23.48
C THR A 548 16.43 -5.70 -24.78
N ASP A 549 15.69 -5.91 -25.84
CA ASP A 549 16.23 -5.97 -27.21
C ASP A 549 16.55 -4.58 -27.79
N ASP A 550 16.02 -3.51 -27.19
CA ASP A 550 16.29 -2.13 -27.61
C ASP A 550 17.61 -1.63 -27.03
N LYS A 551 18.65 -1.69 -27.85
CA LYS A 551 20.01 -1.25 -27.49
C LYS A 551 20.23 0.26 -27.67
N GLY A 552 19.21 1.01 -28.08
CA GLY A 552 19.37 2.38 -28.55
C GLY A 552 19.24 3.46 -27.48
N GLY A 553 20.37 4.15 -27.22
CA GLY A 553 20.34 5.48 -26.62
C GLY A 553 19.96 5.52 -25.12
N TRP A 554 20.28 4.50 -24.34
CA TRP A 554 20.15 4.54 -22.89
C TRP A 554 21.18 5.49 -22.25
N PRO A 555 20.84 6.15 -21.14
CA PRO A 555 21.82 6.93 -20.36
C PRO A 555 23.02 6.08 -19.94
N LYS A 556 24.20 6.69 -19.84
CA LYS A 556 25.40 6.02 -19.36
C LYS A 556 25.24 5.56 -17.91
N GLY A 557 25.99 4.54 -17.50
CA GLY A 557 25.99 4.02 -16.13
C GLY A 557 24.92 2.95 -15.87
N ASN A 558 24.22 2.47 -16.92
CA ASN A 558 23.26 1.36 -16.83
C ASN A 558 23.85 0.09 -17.48
N PHE A 559 23.37 -1.06 -17.05
CA PHE A 559 23.71 -2.38 -17.59
C PHE A 559 22.58 -2.81 -18.54
N ILE A 560 22.88 -2.89 -19.84
CA ILE A 560 21.88 -3.26 -20.87
C ILE A 560 22.17 -4.66 -21.37
N VAL A 561 21.23 -5.58 -21.20
CA VAL A 561 21.34 -6.98 -21.62
C VAL A 561 20.11 -7.40 -22.41
N SER A 562 20.27 -8.45 -23.25
CA SER A 562 19.21 -8.87 -24.19
C SER A 562 18.27 -9.97 -23.64
N SER A 563 18.57 -10.53 -22.47
CA SER A 563 17.72 -11.60 -21.88
C SER A 563 17.87 -11.67 -20.38
N ALA A 564 16.88 -12.26 -19.70
CA ALA A 564 16.94 -12.56 -18.28
C ALA A 564 18.12 -13.50 -17.93
N GLU A 565 18.48 -14.40 -18.85
CA GLU A 565 19.66 -15.26 -18.72
C GLU A 565 20.97 -14.45 -18.71
N ALA A 566 21.10 -13.50 -19.64
CA ALA A 566 22.25 -12.58 -19.69
C ALA A 566 22.27 -11.60 -18.51
N ALA A 567 21.13 -11.30 -17.95
CA ALA A 567 20.99 -10.53 -16.70
C ALA A 567 21.47 -11.31 -15.47
N GLY A 568 21.57 -12.64 -15.57
CA GLY A 568 21.90 -13.49 -14.43
C GLY A 568 20.79 -13.46 -13.35
N ILE A 569 19.55 -13.43 -13.76
CA ILE A 569 18.40 -13.62 -12.88
C ILE A 569 18.22 -15.10 -12.66
N ARG A 570 18.01 -15.49 -11.42
CA ARG A 570 17.85 -16.87 -11.03
C ARG A 570 16.57 -17.45 -11.63
N ASP A 571 16.69 -18.55 -12.38
CA ASP A 571 15.56 -19.31 -12.93
C ASP A 571 15.36 -20.59 -12.12
N LEU A 572 14.27 -20.66 -11.39
CA LEU A 572 13.82 -21.89 -10.75
C LEU A 572 12.85 -22.58 -11.72
N LYS A 573 13.35 -23.58 -12.47
CA LYS A 573 12.55 -24.36 -13.39
C LYS A 573 11.26 -24.85 -12.74
N GLY A 574 10.13 -24.46 -13.28
CA GLY A 574 8.79 -24.94 -12.90
C GLY A 574 7.94 -24.00 -12.05
N THR A 575 8.42 -22.83 -11.71
CA THR A 575 7.58 -21.77 -11.12
C THR A 575 7.15 -20.78 -12.18
N ILE A 576 5.90 -20.37 -12.14
CA ILE A 576 5.32 -19.37 -13.06
C ILE A 576 5.95 -17.98 -12.83
N SER A 577 6.47 -17.73 -11.63
CA SER A 577 7.19 -16.51 -11.29
C SER A 577 8.70 -16.75 -11.38
N LYS A 578 9.41 -15.89 -12.10
CA LYS A 578 10.88 -15.84 -12.07
C LYS A 578 11.32 -15.52 -10.64
N ASP A 579 12.36 -16.19 -10.14
CA ASP A 579 13.00 -15.76 -8.89
C ASP A 579 13.75 -14.45 -9.19
N PRO A 580 13.35 -13.33 -8.59
CA PRO A 580 13.95 -12.03 -8.91
C PRO A 580 15.36 -11.82 -8.36
N ARG A 581 15.95 -12.81 -7.67
CA ARG A 581 17.32 -12.71 -7.15
C ARG A 581 18.34 -12.75 -8.25
N LEU A 582 19.39 -11.96 -8.07
CA LEU A 582 20.55 -11.98 -8.97
C LEU A 582 21.52 -13.11 -8.60
N CYS A 583 22.13 -13.68 -9.62
CA CYS A 583 23.17 -14.69 -9.47
C CYS A 583 24.51 -14.07 -9.11
N HIS A 584 25.13 -14.49 -8.03
CA HIS A 584 26.49 -14.08 -7.63
C HIS A 584 27.60 -14.96 -8.22
N GLU A 585 27.26 -16.21 -8.54
CA GLU A 585 28.17 -17.20 -9.13
C GLU A 585 27.40 -18.21 -9.97
N LYS A 586 28.11 -19.10 -10.63
CA LYS A 586 27.49 -20.21 -11.35
C LYS A 586 26.99 -21.26 -10.38
N GLY A 587 25.72 -21.66 -10.50
CA GLY A 587 25.09 -22.64 -9.62
C GLY A 587 23.71 -23.06 -10.12
N PRO A 588 22.91 -23.74 -9.28
CA PRO A 588 21.54 -24.13 -9.64
C PRO A 588 20.70 -22.89 -10.00
N GLY A 589 20.16 -22.88 -11.22
CA GLY A 589 19.40 -21.74 -11.75
C GLY A 589 20.23 -20.53 -12.15
N CYS A 590 21.57 -20.58 -12.01
CA CYS A 590 22.50 -19.49 -12.32
C CYS A 590 23.57 -19.92 -13.32
N GLN A 591 23.66 -19.24 -14.46
CA GLN A 591 24.68 -19.54 -15.46
C GLN A 591 26.03 -18.86 -15.19
N GLY A 592 26.03 -17.79 -14.42
CA GLY A 592 27.19 -16.98 -14.05
C GLY A 592 26.80 -15.80 -13.17
N LYS A 593 27.79 -14.99 -12.81
CA LYS A 593 27.54 -13.76 -12.03
C LYS A 593 26.75 -12.74 -12.85
N SER A 594 25.69 -12.19 -12.26
CA SER A 594 24.93 -11.06 -12.82
C SER A 594 25.80 -9.80 -12.95
N PRO A 595 25.66 -9.01 -14.02
CA PRO A 595 26.29 -7.70 -14.11
C PRO A 595 25.75 -6.72 -13.06
N GLY A 596 24.58 -6.99 -12.49
CA GLY A 596 23.96 -6.19 -11.43
C GLY A 596 24.37 -6.59 -10.01
N ALA A 597 25.05 -7.73 -9.84
CA ALA A 597 25.43 -8.21 -8.50
C ALA A 597 26.54 -7.36 -7.88
N GLY A 598 26.24 -6.66 -6.77
CA GLY A 598 27.09 -5.71 -6.09
C GLY A 598 27.36 -4.43 -6.88
N ALA A 599 26.50 -4.08 -7.83
CA ALA A 599 26.71 -2.99 -8.78
C ALA A 599 25.80 -1.77 -8.56
N ALA A 600 24.98 -1.78 -7.53
CA ALA A 600 24.22 -0.61 -7.12
C ALA A 600 25.14 0.51 -6.60
N SER A 601 24.68 1.74 -6.63
CA SER A 601 25.44 2.91 -6.19
C SER A 601 25.81 2.90 -4.70
N ASP A 602 25.12 2.11 -3.91
CA ASP A 602 25.35 1.86 -2.49
C ASP A 602 26.15 0.57 -2.20
N GLY A 603 26.55 -0.16 -3.25
CA GLY A 603 27.33 -1.40 -3.16
C GLY A 603 26.49 -2.66 -2.95
N ARG A 604 25.18 -2.57 -2.86
CA ARG A 604 24.24 -3.72 -2.88
C ARG A 604 24.06 -4.28 -4.29
N ASP A 605 23.27 -5.31 -4.43
CA ASP A 605 22.75 -5.75 -5.72
C ASP A 605 21.79 -4.69 -6.29
N VAL A 606 21.73 -4.57 -7.61
CA VAL A 606 20.64 -3.80 -8.22
C VAL A 606 19.33 -4.57 -8.12
N GLY A 607 18.23 -3.87 -8.04
CA GLY A 607 16.90 -4.45 -7.82
C GLY A 607 16.49 -4.45 -6.34
N ALA A 608 15.30 -4.94 -6.08
CA ALA A 608 14.69 -4.96 -4.76
C ALA A 608 15.44 -5.88 -3.79
N ASP A 609 15.42 -5.54 -2.51
CA ASP A 609 15.84 -6.43 -1.42
C ASP A 609 14.81 -7.57 -1.27
N ILE A 610 15.08 -8.69 -1.94
CA ILE A 610 14.15 -9.81 -2.00
C ILE A 610 14.01 -10.51 -0.65
N GLU A 611 15.09 -10.64 0.11
CA GLU A 611 15.05 -11.28 1.45
C GLU A 611 14.25 -10.42 2.44
N GLY A 612 14.46 -9.11 2.39
CA GLY A 612 13.68 -8.14 3.16
C GLY A 612 12.20 -8.18 2.79
N LEU A 613 11.90 -8.22 1.50
CA LEU A 613 10.52 -8.31 0.98
C LEU A 613 9.82 -9.59 1.45
N GLU A 614 10.46 -10.76 1.30
CA GLU A 614 9.89 -12.04 1.74
C GLU A 614 9.64 -12.06 3.26
N THR A 615 10.59 -11.52 4.02
CA THR A 615 10.44 -11.37 5.48
C THR A 615 9.26 -10.46 5.83
N ALA A 616 9.14 -9.33 5.15
CA ALA A 616 8.08 -8.35 5.38
C ALA A 616 6.69 -8.89 5.01
N LEU A 617 6.61 -9.71 3.96
CA LEU A 617 5.35 -10.30 3.46
C LEU A 617 5.00 -11.63 4.14
N ALA A 618 5.86 -12.22 4.96
CA ALA A 618 5.56 -13.50 5.62
C ALA A 618 4.23 -13.45 6.40
N GLY A 619 3.26 -14.29 6.03
CA GLY A 619 1.92 -14.35 6.64
C GLY A 619 0.96 -13.24 6.20
N VAL A 620 1.23 -12.56 5.08
CA VAL A 620 0.31 -11.56 4.49
C VAL A 620 -0.73 -12.21 3.58
N GLU A 621 -0.44 -13.35 2.95
CA GLU A 621 -1.36 -14.12 2.10
C GLU A 621 -2.61 -14.63 2.84
#